data_5832a507daa4e66f8de8162c48db14a0
#
_entry.id   5832a507daa4e66f8de8162c48db14a0
#
_cell.length_a   1.000
_cell.length_b   1.000
_cell.length_c   1.000
_cell.angle_alpha   90.00
_cell.angle_beta   90.00
_cell.angle_gamma   90.00
#
_symmetry.space_group_name_H-M   'P 1'
#
loop_
_entity.id
_entity.type
_entity.pdbx_description
1 polymer ?
#
loop_
_entity_poly.entity_id
_entity_poly.type
_entity_poly.pdbx_seq_one_letter_code
_entity_poly.pdbx_strand_id
1 'polypeptide(L)'
;RDGRMDLNEISDPRTLAIGRELLLPPKRDTAGGTTTRAASAVQVAESEKPAPSPAARGGGSGGEKAPAVASSPSSGAPAFRWPVKGVVYSRFGARGGSRHDGIDIAAPEGTPIAAAADGETIFSGVQRGYGNLVILRHDGGWVTIYAHNSKNLVREGQRVRQGQTIAHVGRTGRATGPHVHFEVRRGTKPIDPQSVLPR
;
A
#
# COMPACT_ATOMS: atom_id res chain seq x y z
N ARG A 1 19.03 5.44 -19.97
CA ARG A 1 18.23 4.26 -20.42
C ARG A 1 18.34 3.23 -19.30
N ASP A 2 17.21 2.89 -18.69
CA ASP A 2 17.14 2.02 -17.53
C ASP A 2 17.20 0.57 -18.02
N GLY A 3 18.32 -0.13 -17.81
CA GLY A 3 18.54 -1.52 -18.25
C GLY A 3 17.56 -2.56 -17.69
N ARG A 4 16.54 -2.14 -16.93
CA ARG A 4 15.46 -2.99 -16.43
C ARG A 4 14.33 -3.22 -17.45
N MET A 5 14.21 -2.33 -18.43
CA MET A 5 13.21 -2.45 -19.49
C MET A 5 13.66 -3.46 -20.56
N ASP A 6 14.98 -3.51 -20.81
CA ASP A 6 15.55 -4.39 -21.84
C ASP A 6 15.52 -5.89 -21.40
N LEU A 7 15.60 -6.18 -20.09
CA LEU A 7 15.57 -7.55 -19.54
C LEU A 7 14.17 -8.21 -19.59
N ASN A 8 13.11 -7.43 -19.70
CA ASN A 8 11.74 -7.90 -19.64
C ASN A 8 10.94 -7.62 -20.92
N GLU A 9 11.58 -7.10 -21.97
CA GLU A 9 10.93 -6.71 -23.24
C GLU A 9 9.68 -5.82 -23.05
N ILE A 10 9.70 -4.95 -22.02
CA ILE A 10 8.58 -4.08 -21.71
C ILE A 10 8.75 -2.77 -22.47
N SER A 11 8.07 -2.65 -23.60
CA SER A 11 8.04 -1.43 -24.42
C SER A 11 7.22 -0.32 -23.77
N ASP A 12 6.18 -0.65 -22.98
CA ASP A 12 5.33 0.28 -22.25
C ASP A 12 5.01 -0.24 -20.85
N PRO A 13 5.44 0.46 -19.77
CA PRO A 13 5.16 0.06 -18.39
C PRO A 13 3.66 0.03 -18.03
N ARG A 14 2.79 0.55 -18.88
CA ARG A 14 1.32 0.53 -18.69
C ARG A 14 0.70 -0.82 -19.02
N THR A 15 1.45 -1.71 -19.68
CA THR A 15 0.97 -3.03 -20.11
C THR A 15 1.30 -4.15 -19.13
N LEU A 16 1.86 -3.83 -17.96
CA LEU A 16 2.14 -4.82 -16.92
C LEU A 16 0.84 -5.42 -16.38
N ALA A 17 0.56 -6.65 -16.79
CA ALA A 17 -0.52 -7.44 -16.21
C ALA A 17 -0.14 -7.89 -14.79
N ILE A 18 -1.11 -7.83 -13.87
CA ILE A 18 -0.94 -8.35 -12.49
C ILE A 18 -0.66 -9.86 -12.59
N GLY A 19 0.47 -10.30 -12.02
CA GLY A 19 0.87 -11.72 -12.02
C GLY A 19 2.00 -12.09 -13.00
N ARG A 20 2.55 -11.12 -13.75
CA ARG A 20 3.74 -11.37 -14.58
C ARG A 20 5.00 -11.33 -13.71
N GLU A 21 5.75 -12.41 -13.73
CA GLU A 21 7.06 -12.50 -13.07
C GLU A 21 8.05 -11.58 -13.78
N LEU A 22 8.64 -10.64 -13.05
CA LEU A 22 9.64 -9.72 -13.57
C LEU A 22 11.03 -10.21 -13.20
N LEU A 23 11.90 -10.37 -14.19
CA LEU A 23 13.31 -10.65 -13.97
C LEU A 23 13.99 -9.39 -13.39
N LEU A 24 14.47 -9.52 -12.15
CA LEU A 24 15.28 -8.49 -11.50
C LEU A 24 16.75 -8.70 -11.87
N PRO A 25 17.49 -7.64 -12.26
CA PRO A 25 18.93 -7.75 -12.44
C PRO A 25 19.60 -8.11 -11.10
N PRO A 26 20.67 -8.93 -11.11
CA PRO A 26 21.39 -9.30 -9.91
C PRO A 26 21.88 -8.04 -9.17
N LYS A 27 21.73 -8.03 -7.83
CA LYS A 27 22.33 -6.98 -6.99
C LYS A 27 23.83 -6.93 -7.29
N ARG A 28 24.32 -5.80 -7.73
CA ARG A 28 25.76 -5.53 -7.75
C ARG A 28 26.19 -5.28 -6.32
N ASP A 29 26.79 -6.31 -5.73
CA ASP A 29 27.57 -6.14 -4.51
C ASP A 29 28.82 -5.32 -4.90
N THR A 30 28.83 -4.05 -4.51
CA THR A 30 30.02 -3.23 -4.58
C THR A 30 30.92 -3.60 -3.40
N ALA A 31 31.65 -4.73 -3.55
CA ALA A 31 32.80 -5.02 -2.76
C ALA A 31 34.03 -4.60 -3.60
N GLY A 32 34.76 -3.65 -3.12
CA GLY A 32 36.03 -3.27 -3.73
C GLY A 32 36.73 -2.16 -3.00
N GLY A 33 37.75 -2.49 -2.24
CA GLY A 33 38.80 -1.53 -1.89
C GLY A 33 39.24 -1.52 -0.43
N THR A 34 39.99 -2.52 -0.04
CA THR A 34 41.40 -2.55 0.43
C THR A 34 41.79 -1.65 1.62
N THR A 35 42.08 -2.34 2.74
CA THR A 35 43.26 -2.25 3.65
C THR A 35 43.53 -0.93 4.37
N THR A 36 43.48 -0.89 5.72
CA THR A 36 44.66 -1.02 6.62
C THR A 36 44.22 -0.80 8.07
N ARG A 37 44.37 -1.84 8.87
CA ARG A 37 44.99 -1.97 10.20
C ARG A 37 44.98 -0.76 11.14
N ALA A 38 44.30 -0.85 12.29
CA ALA A 38 44.95 -0.77 13.61
C ALA A 38 43.94 -1.13 14.71
N ALA A 39 44.39 -1.99 15.57
CA ALA A 39 43.74 -2.49 16.77
C ALA A 39 43.67 -1.40 17.84
N SER A 40 42.59 -1.41 18.60
CA SER A 40 42.66 -1.22 20.06
C SER A 40 41.39 -1.72 20.71
N ALA A 41 41.55 -2.73 21.50
CA ALA A 41 40.57 -3.24 22.44
C ALA A 41 40.49 -2.26 23.63
N VAL A 42 39.30 -2.01 24.13
CA VAL A 42 39.05 -1.81 25.57
C VAL A 42 37.67 -2.37 25.92
N GLN A 43 37.71 -3.14 26.94
CA GLN A 43 36.75 -3.98 27.61
C GLN A 43 35.68 -3.21 28.41
N VAL A 44 34.56 -3.92 28.53
CA VAL A 44 33.68 -4.16 29.72
C VAL A 44 33.11 -2.99 30.51
N ALA A 45 31.77 -3.03 30.61
CA ALA A 45 30.99 -3.05 31.85
C ALA A 45 29.55 -3.43 31.44
N GLU A 46 29.12 -4.51 31.68
CA GLU A 46 28.31 -5.31 32.63
C GLU A 46 27.63 -4.49 33.72
N SER A 47 26.37 -4.79 33.84
CA SER A 47 25.37 -4.53 34.89
C SER A 47 24.25 -3.57 34.41
N GLU A 48 22.96 -3.85 34.57
CA GLU A 48 22.22 -4.67 35.53
C GLU A 48 20.80 -4.83 35.07
N LYS A 49 20.25 -6.02 35.23
CA LYS A 49 18.83 -6.33 35.18
C LYS A 49 18.23 -6.01 36.56
N PRO A 50 17.04 -5.53 36.65
CA PRO A 50 16.12 -6.03 37.65
C PRO A 50 14.87 -6.66 37.05
N ALA A 51 14.63 -7.89 37.43
CA ALA A 51 13.37 -8.57 37.47
C ALA A 51 12.86 -8.53 38.91
N PRO A 52 11.73 -9.21 39.25
CA PRO A 52 10.36 -8.98 38.88
C PRO A 52 9.41 -8.91 40.10
N SER A 53 8.09 -8.74 39.80
CA SER A 53 6.97 -9.25 40.62
C SER A 53 6.30 -8.32 41.64
N PRO A 54 5.06 -8.62 42.14
CA PRO A 54 4.21 -9.78 41.85
C PRO A 54 2.71 -9.51 41.57
N ALA A 55 2.10 -10.50 40.97
CA ALA A 55 0.74 -11.02 41.01
C ALA A 55 -0.40 -10.27 41.74
N ALA A 56 -1.48 -10.07 41.01
CA ALA A 56 -2.82 -10.21 41.55
C ALA A 56 -3.71 -11.02 40.58
N ARG A 57 -4.30 -12.05 41.10
CA ARG A 57 -5.22 -13.01 40.46
C ARG A 57 -6.54 -12.33 40.14
N GLY A 58 -7.13 -12.71 39.02
CA GLY A 58 -8.54 -12.42 38.71
C GLY A 58 -8.91 -13.11 37.42
N GLY A 59 -9.58 -14.26 37.53
CA GLY A 59 -10.02 -15.07 36.42
C GLY A 59 -11.15 -14.40 35.62
N GLY A 60 -11.29 -14.81 34.39
CA GLY A 60 -12.33 -14.41 33.45
C GLY A 60 -12.13 -15.09 32.12
N SER A 61 -12.47 -16.37 32.03
CA SER A 61 -12.68 -17.12 30.80
C SER A 61 -13.71 -16.39 29.94
N GLY A 62 -13.31 -16.00 28.74
CA GLY A 62 -14.16 -15.45 27.70
C GLY A 62 -13.43 -15.52 26.39
N GLY A 63 -13.33 -16.73 25.84
CA GLY A 63 -12.87 -16.93 24.46
C GLY A 63 -13.89 -16.32 23.50
N GLU A 64 -13.72 -15.08 23.15
CA GLU A 64 -14.47 -14.44 22.07
C GLU A 64 -13.84 -14.83 20.73
N LYS A 65 -14.35 -15.96 20.26
CA LYS A 65 -14.14 -16.46 18.91
C LYS A 65 -14.71 -15.41 17.96
N ALA A 66 -13.83 -14.63 17.34
CA ALA A 66 -14.23 -13.73 16.27
C ALA A 66 -15.01 -14.53 15.22
N PRO A 67 -16.23 -14.11 14.83
CA PRO A 67 -16.98 -14.82 13.82
C PRO A 67 -16.21 -14.70 12.49
N ALA A 68 -15.76 -15.84 12.00
CA ALA A 68 -15.36 -16.01 10.62
C ALA A 68 -16.63 -15.85 9.77
N VAL A 69 -16.96 -14.63 9.40
CA VAL A 69 -17.96 -14.38 8.36
C VAL A 69 -17.33 -14.82 7.03
N ALA A 70 -17.68 -16.04 6.63
CA ALA A 70 -17.49 -16.51 5.28
C ALA A 70 -18.37 -15.63 4.37
N SER A 71 -17.78 -14.60 3.81
CA SER A 71 -18.42 -13.80 2.78
C SER A 71 -18.54 -14.67 1.53
N SER A 72 -19.74 -15.09 1.19
CA SER A 72 -20.04 -15.69 -0.11
C SER A 72 -19.59 -14.70 -1.19
N PRO A 73 -18.95 -15.17 -2.27
CA PRO A 73 -18.52 -14.28 -3.35
C PRO A 73 -19.74 -13.67 -4.04
N SER A 74 -20.08 -12.46 -3.68
CA SER A 74 -21.08 -11.69 -4.41
C SER A 74 -20.44 -11.22 -5.73
N SER A 75 -21.03 -11.57 -6.87
CA SER A 75 -20.59 -11.17 -8.22
C SER A 75 -20.81 -9.67 -8.50
N GLY A 76 -21.37 -8.94 -7.56
CA GLY A 76 -21.59 -7.49 -7.62
C GLY A 76 -20.36 -6.68 -7.18
N ALA A 77 -20.42 -5.35 -7.39
CA ALA A 77 -19.46 -4.44 -6.81
C ALA A 77 -19.57 -4.47 -5.28
N PRO A 78 -18.44 -4.48 -4.52
CA PRO A 78 -18.48 -4.24 -3.10
C PRO A 78 -19.15 -2.90 -2.78
N ALA A 79 -19.77 -2.77 -1.62
CA ALA A 79 -20.24 -1.48 -1.13
C ALA A 79 -19.05 -0.62 -0.73
N PHE A 80 -18.43 0.06 -1.69
CA PHE A 80 -17.26 0.89 -1.44
C PHE A 80 -17.56 2.09 -0.53
N ARG A 81 -16.55 2.50 0.24
CA ARG A 81 -16.56 3.74 1.05
C ARG A 81 -15.45 4.67 0.61
N TRP A 82 -15.63 5.95 0.87
CA TRP A 82 -14.59 6.96 0.65
C TRP A 82 -13.34 6.60 1.46
N PRO A 83 -12.16 6.57 0.82
CA PRO A 83 -10.92 6.19 1.49
C PRO A 83 -10.42 7.27 2.45
N VAL A 84 -10.79 8.52 2.21
CA VAL A 84 -10.41 9.67 3.03
C VAL A 84 -11.50 10.74 2.95
N LYS A 85 -11.64 11.52 4.00
CA LYS A 85 -12.45 12.75 3.99
C LYS A 85 -11.61 13.86 3.38
N GLY A 86 -12.06 14.43 2.26
CA GLY A 86 -11.32 15.48 1.54
C GLY A 86 -12.10 16.03 0.37
N VAL A 87 -11.45 16.87 -0.42
CA VAL A 87 -12.05 17.50 -1.60
C VAL A 87 -11.53 16.82 -2.87
N VAL A 88 -12.43 16.31 -3.70
CA VAL A 88 -12.07 15.79 -5.03
C VAL A 88 -11.77 16.99 -5.92
N TYR A 89 -10.48 17.26 -6.14
CA TYR A 89 -10.05 18.37 -7.00
C TYR A 89 -9.73 17.92 -8.42
N SER A 90 -9.61 16.62 -8.64
CA SER A 90 -9.27 16.05 -9.93
C SER A 90 -10.07 14.77 -10.18
N ARG A 91 -10.83 14.77 -11.27
CA ARG A 91 -11.78 13.70 -11.61
C ARG A 91 -11.17 12.67 -12.55
N PHE A 92 -11.80 11.51 -12.61
CA PHE A 92 -11.53 10.44 -13.58
C PHE A 92 -11.79 10.90 -15.01
N GLY A 93 -11.01 10.41 -15.98
CA GLY A 93 -11.26 10.59 -17.40
C GLY A 93 -10.17 11.31 -18.18
N ALA A 94 -10.51 11.80 -19.38
CA ALA A 94 -9.57 12.44 -20.28
C ALA A 94 -9.18 13.84 -19.78
N ARG A 95 -7.89 14.18 -19.92
CA ARG A 95 -7.31 15.48 -19.58
C ARG A 95 -6.33 15.88 -20.67
N GLY A 96 -6.63 16.87 -21.50
CA GLY A 96 -5.66 17.54 -22.36
C GLY A 96 -4.56 16.65 -22.97
N GLY A 97 -4.93 15.50 -23.58
CA GLY A 97 -3.98 14.54 -24.16
C GLY A 97 -3.48 13.43 -23.24
N SER A 98 -3.89 13.40 -21.96
CA SER A 98 -3.61 12.30 -21.02
C SER A 98 -4.90 11.74 -20.42
N ARG A 99 -4.83 10.56 -19.84
CA ARG A 99 -5.93 9.92 -19.12
C ARG A 99 -5.61 9.86 -17.63
N HIS A 100 -6.61 10.17 -16.81
CA HIS A 100 -6.58 10.00 -15.36
C HIS A 100 -7.39 8.77 -14.98
N ASP A 101 -6.74 7.74 -14.51
CA ASP A 101 -7.35 6.44 -14.22
C ASP A 101 -8.03 6.36 -12.84
N GLY A 102 -8.05 7.47 -12.11
CA GLY A 102 -8.65 7.58 -10.78
C GLY A 102 -9.19 8.97 -10.48
N ILE A 103 -9.31 9.27 -9.20
CA ILE A 103 -9.61 10.61 -8.67
C ILE A 103 -8.54 11.04 -7.70
N ASP A 104 -8.26 12.35 -7.62
CA ASP A 104 -7.35 12.90 -6.63
C ASP A 104 -8.16 13.62 -5.54
N ILE A 105 -7.97 13.19 -4.30
CA ILE A 105 -8.68 13.69 -3.12
C ILE A 105 -7.68 14.44 -2.24
N ALA A 106 -7.80 15.76 -2.20
CA ALA A 106 -6.98 16.62 -1.35
C ALA A 106 -7.34 16.41 0.12
N ALA A 107 -6.32 16.18 0.93
CA ALA A 107 -6.42 16.10 2.38
C ALA A 107 -5.05 16.44 2.99
N PRO A 108 -4.99 16.90 4.25
CA PRO A 108 -3.72 17.19 4.92
C PRO A 108 -2.79 15.98 4.95
N GLU A 109 -1.49 16.21 4.81
CA GLU A 109 -0.48 15.17 4.93
C GLU A 109 -0.59 14.48 6.31
N GLY A 110 -0.43 13.16 6.34
CA GLY A 110 -0.61 12.35 7.55
C GLY A 110 -2.06 11.96 7.86
N THR A 111 -3.06 12.46 7.13
CA THR A 111 -4.46 12.03 7.30
C THR A 111 -4.56 10.53 7.05
N PRO A 112 -5.26 9.75 7.91
CA PRO A 112 -5.46 8.32 7.70
C PRO A 112 -6.22 8.03 6.40
N ILE A 113 -5.72 7.08 5.62
CA ILE A 113 -6.36 6.51 4.44
C ILE A 113 -6.94 5.15 4.83
N ALA A 114 -8.23 4.97 4.63
CA ALA A 114 -8.94 3.74 4.97
C ALA A 114 -9.16 2.85 3.74
N ALA A 115 -9.19 1.54 3.94
CA ALA A 115 -9.60 0.58 2.91
C ALA A 115 -11.05 0.85 2.49
N ALA A 116 -11.28 1.01 1.20
CA ALA A 116 -12.62 1.32 0.66
C ALA A 116 -13.59 0.14 0.73
N ALA A 117 -13.10 -1.09 0.83
CA ALA A 117 -13.86 -2.33 1.05
C ALA A 117 -12.97 -3.39 1.71
N ASP A 118 -13.59 -4.48 2.19
CA ASP A 118 -12.85 -5.66 2.65
C ASP A 118 -11.99 -6.22 1.51
N GLY A 119 -10.79 -6.69 1.82
CA GLY A 119 -9.91 -7.22 0.79
C GLY A 119 -8.57 -7.74 1.29
N GLU A 120 -7.72 -8.04 0.36
CA GLU A 120 -6.35 -8.48 0.58
C GLU A 120 -5.37 -7.52 -0.09
N THR A 121 -4.32 -7.15 0.61
CA THR A 121 -3.24 -6.33 0.06
C THR A 121 -2.42 -7.16 -0.91
N ILE A 122 -2.47 -6.83 -2.19
CA ILE A 122 -1.68 -7.52 -3.22
C ILE A 122 -0.40 -6.76 -3.59
N PHE A 123 -0.25 -5.53 -3.10
CA PHE A 123 0.97 -4.75 -3.22
C PHE A 123 1.04 -3.69 -2.13
N SER A 124 2.21 -3.50 -1.53
CA SER A 124 2.51 -2.39 -0.63
C SER A 124 3.98 -2.02 -0.76
N GLY A 125 4.27 -0.90 -1.43
CA GLY A 125 5.64 -0.52 -1.76
C GLY A 125 5.72 0.80 -2.49
N VAL A 126 6.84 1.03 -3.18
CA VAL A 126 7.10 2.22 -3.99
C VAL A 126 7.03 1.87 -5.47
N GLN A 127 6.26 2.66 -6.24
CA GLN A 127 6.20 2.55 -7.69
C GLN A 127 6.47 3.90 -8.35
N ARG A 128 7.24 3.89 -9.44
CA ARG A 128 7.55 5.11 -10.20
C ARG A 128 6.26 5.82 -10.63
N GLY A 129 6.18 7.09 -10.33
CA GLY A 129 5.00 7.94 -10.62
C GLY A 129 3.99 7.96 -9.48
N TYR A 130 3.61 6.81 -8.95
CA TYR A 130 2.64 6.69 -7.83
C TYR A 130 3.24 6.98 -6.45
N GLY A 131 4.59 6.89 -6.31
CA GLY A 131 5.24 6.99 -5.00
C GLY A 131 4.93 5.78 -4.11
N ASN A 132 4.73 6.00 -2.83
CA ASN A 132 4.25 4.94 -1.92
C ASN A 132 2.81 4.58 -2.29
N LEU A 133 2.56 3.31 -2.45
CA LEU A 133 1.37 2.74 -3.06
C LEU A 133 0.89 1.51 -2.29
N VAL A 134 -0.40 1.41 -2.09
CA VAL A 134 -1.11 0.20 -1.63
C VAL A 134 -2.11 -0.20 -2.69
N ILE A 135 -2.16 -1.49 -3.02
CA ILE A 135 -3.17 -2.08 -3.90
C ILE A 135 -3.92 -3.16 -3.12
N LEU A 136 -5.24 -3.05 -3.10
CA LEU A 136 -6.11 -4.04 -2.50
C LEU A 136 -6.90 -4.78 -3.58
N ARG A 137 -6.99 -6.10 -3.43
CA ARG A 137 -7.90 -6.96 -4.19
C ARG A 137 -9.13 -7.25 -3.34
N HIS A 138 -10.29 -7.12 -3.93
CA HIS A 138 -11.58 -7.38 -3.32
C HIS A 138 -12.29 -8.53 -4.05
N ASP A 139 -13.39 -8.99 -3.48
CA ASP A 139 -14.22 -10.01 -4.12
C ASP A 139 -14.79 -9.54 -5.46
N GLY A 140 -15.13 -10.49 -6.34
CA GLY A 140 -15.68 -10.19 -7.67
C GLY A 140 -14.68 -9.57 -8.66
N GLY A 141 -13.37 -9.68 -8.39
CA GLY A 141 -12.31 -9.17 -9.28
C GLY A 141 -12.15 -7.66 -9.25
N TRP A 142 -12.60 -7.01 -8.18
CA TRP A 142 -12.40 -5.59 -7.96
C TRP A 142 -11.03 -5.32 -7.33
N VAL A 143 -10.44 -4.19 -7.68
CA VAL A 143 -9.14 -3.73 -7.18
C VAL A 143 -9.24 -2.25 -6.85
N THR A 144 -8.65 -1.84 -5.74
CA THR A 144 -8.47 -0.42 -5.40
C THR A 144 -7.00 -0.09 -5.21
N ILE A 145 -6.64 1.13 -5.59
CA ILE A 145 -5.27 1.65 -5.57
C ILE A 145 -5.26 2.95 -4.76
N TYR A 146 -4.28 3.06 -3.86
CA TYR A 146 -4.09 4.22 -2.98
C TYR A 146 -2.66 4.69 -3.12
N ALA A 147 -2.44 5.81 -3.78
CA ALA A 147 -1.11 6.29 -4.12
C ALA A 147 -0.77 7.66 -3.51
N HIS A 148 0.49 8.05 -3.67
CA HIS A 148 1.12 9.25 -3.10
C HIS A 148 1.17 9.24 -1.57
N ASN A 149 1.09 8.06 -0.94
CA ASN A 149 1.09 7.91 0.50
C ASN A 149 2.39 8.44 1.11
N SER A 150 2.33 9.04 2.29
CA SER A 150 3.53 9.32 3.10
C SER A 150 4.08 8.04 3.72
N LYS A 151 3.19 7.13 4.13
CA LYS A 151 3.53 5.85 4.74
C LYS A 151 2.46 4.81 4.45
N ASN A 152 2.88 3.60 4.10
CA ASN A 152 2.02 2.42 4.06
C ASN A 152 2.04 1.72 5.43
N LEU A 153 0.89 1.26 5.91
CA LEU A 153 0.73 0.61 7.22
C LEU A 153 0.43 -0.88 7.10
N VAL A 154 0.19 -1.35 5.89
CA VAL A 154 -0.11 -2.75 5.58
C VAL A 154 0.98 -3.34 4.69
N ARG A 155 1.10 -4.67 4.71
CA ARG A 155 2.05 -5.42 3.90
C ARG A 155 1.32 -6.34 2.93
N GLU A 156 1.99 -6.75 1.87
CA GLU A 156 1.49 -7.73 0.92
C GLU A 156 1.05 -9.02 1.59
N GLY A 157 -0.05 -9.60 1.12
CA GLY A 157 -0.72 -10.78 1.72
C GLY A 157 -1.59 -10.48 2.93
N GLN A 158 -1.59 -9.25 3.45
CA GLN A 158 -2.41 -8.88 4.61
C GLN A 158 -3.86 -8.67 4.22
N ARG A 159 -4.79 -9.32 4.94
CA ARG A 159 -6.22 -9.05 4.86
C ARG A 159 -6.57 -7.78 5.63
N VAL A 160 -7.43 -6.97 5.04
CA VAL A 160 -7.92 -5.71 5.61
C VAL A 160 -9.44 -5.67 5.58
N ARG A 161 -10.01 -4.97 6.55
CA ARG A 161 -11.46 -4.72 6.60
C ARG A 161 -11.76 -3.33 6.04
N GLN A 162 -12.95 -3.15 5.51
CA GLN A 162 -13.46 -1.84 5.11
C GLN A 162 -13.35 -0.84 6.28
N GLY A 163 -12.84 0.34 6.02
CA GLY A 163 -12.62 1.38 7.04
C GLY A 163 -11.34 1.21 7.86
N GLN A 164 -10.60 0.10 7.72
CA GLN A 164 -9.31 -0.06 8.37
C GLN A 164 -8.29 0.90 7.77
N THR A 165 -7.53 1.61 8.61
CA THR A 165 -6.43 2.47 8.15
C THR A 165 -5.32 1.62 7.53
N ILE A 166 -4.97 1.91 6.27
CA ILE A 166 -3.98 1.17 5.47
C ILE A 166 -2.76 1.99 5.09
N ALA A 167 -2.89 3.32 5.11
CA ALA A 167 -1.83 4.25 4.77
C ALA A 167 -2.12 5.64 5.35
N HIS A 168 -1.20 6.57 5.15
CA HIS A 168 -1.41 7.99 5.44
C HIS A 168 -1.22 8.84 4.18
N VAL A 169 -2.02 9.90 4.05
CA VAL A 169 -1.90 10.89 2.97
C VAL A 169 -0.50 11.46 2.93
N GLY A 170 0.04 11.61 1.74
CA GLY A 170 1.34 12.19 1.51
C GLY A 170 1.41 12.95 0.19
N ARG A 171 2.64 13.09 -0.30
CA ARG A 171 2.97 13.74 -1.58
C ARG A 171 4.13 13.05 -2.28
N THR A 172 4.27 11.73 -2.09
CA THR A 172 5.34 10.96 -2.72
C THR A 172 5.06 10.73 -4.21
N GLY A 173 6.11 10.41 -4.99
CA GLY A 173 5.98 10.21 -6.43
C GLY A 173 5.78 11.53 -7.20
N ARG A 174 4.86 11.53 -8.17
CA ARG A 174 4.56 12.70 -9.02
C ARG A 174 3.40 13.54 -8.46
N ALA A 175 3.35 13.76 -7.17
CA ALA A 175 2.35 14.59 -6.54
C ALA A 175 2.78 16.06 -6.48
N THR A 176 1.88 16.98 -6.80
CA THR A 176 2.13 18.44 -6.71
C THR A 176 1.83 19.00 -5.33
N GLY A 177 1.05 18.29 -4.52
CA GLY A 177 0.67 18.65 -3.15
C GLY A 177 0.13 17.44 -2.41
N PRO A 178 -0.22 17.56 -1.12
CA PRO A 178 -0.77 16.45 -0.34
C PRO A 178 -2.14 16.02 -0.85
N HIS A 179 -2.26 14.76 -1.27
CA HIS A 179 -3.52 14.16 -1.72
C HIS A 179 -3.40 12.63 -1.76
N VAL A 180 -4.53 11.97 -1.92
CA VAL A 180 -4.61 10.55 -2.30
C VAL A 180 -5.04 10.46 -3.75
N HIS A 181 -4.24 9.80 -4.58
CA HIS A 181 -4.70 9.32 -5.86
C HIS A 181 -5.40 7.97 -5.64
N PHE A 182 -6.70 7.92 -5.91
CA PHE A 182 -7.54 6.76 -5.65
C PHE A 182 -8.13 6.21 -6.95
N GLU A 183 -7.90 4.92 -7.21
CA GLU A 183 -8.45 4.23 -8.36
C GLU A 183 -9.36 3.08 -7.92
N VAL A 184 -10.38 2.82 -8.72
CA VAL A 184 -11.18 1.60 -8.69
C VAL A 184 -11.05 0.91 -10.04
N ARG A 185 -10.77 -0.38 -10.02
CA ARG A 185 -10.62 -1.18 -11.24
C ARG A 185 -11.45 -2.46 -11.15
N ARG A 186 -11.88 -2.96 -12.28
CA ARG A 186 -12.38 -4.33 -12.42
C ARG A 186 -11.41 -5.11 -13.29
N GLY A 187 -10.68 -6.04 -12.66
CA GLY A 187 -9.47 -6.60 -13.26
C GLY A 187 -8.45 -5.49 -13.52
N THR A 188 -8.07 -5.30 -14.79
CA THR A 188 -7.13 -4.25 -15.20
C THR A 188 -7.82 -2.96 -15.67
N LYS A 189 -9.16 -2.97 -15.86
CA LYS A 189 -9.90 -1.86 -16.44
C LYS A 189 -10.24 -0.80 -15.37
N PRO A 190 -9.75 0.45 -15.47
CA PRO A 190 -10.13 1.54 -14.59
C PRO A 190 -11.62 1.90 -14.76
N ILE A 191 -12.25 2.20 -13.63
CA ILE A 191 -13.66 2.61 -13.53
C ILE A 191 -13.69 3.93 -12.78
N ASP A 192 -14.60 4.83 -13.16
CA ASP A 192 -14.80 6.07 -12.40
C ASP A 192 -15.16 5.78 -10.95
N PRO A 193 -14.28 6.12 -9.98
CA PRO A 193 -14.55 5.86 -8.57
C PRO A 193 -15.83 6.51 -8.07
N GLN A 194 -16.21 7.67 -8.62
CA GLN A 194 -17.44 8.38 -8.22
C GLN A 194 -18.72 7.64 -8.63
N SER A 195 -18.64 6.71 -9.59
CA SER A 195 -19.78 5.88 -10.00
C SER A 195 -20.11 4.74 -9.02
N VAL A 196 -19.16 4.37 -8.15
CA VAL A 196 -19.28 3.24 -7.22
C VAL A 196 -19.14 3.65 -5.75
N LEU A 197 -18.70 4.87 -5.47
CA LEU A 197 -18.66 5.46 -4.13
C LEU A 197 -20.03 6.02 -3.72
N PRO A 198 -20.37 6.03 -2.42
CA PRO A 198 -21.60 6.64 -1.93
C PRO A 198 -21.62 8.16 -2.20
N ARG A 199 -22.83 8.68 -2.49
CA ARG A 199 -23.08 10.11 -2.68
C ARG A 199 -23.09 10.86 -1.37
#